data_e7cea8ccee6ec939b0a33bc16b392dad
#
_entry.id   e7cea8ccee6ec939b0a33bc16b392dad
#
_cell.length_a   1.000
_cell.length_b   1.000
_cell.length_c   1.000
_cell.angle_alpha   90.00
_cell.angle_beta   90.00
_cell.angle_gamma   90.00
#
_symmetry.space_group_name_H-M   'P 1'
#
loop_
_entity.id
_entity.type
_entity.pdbx_description
1 polymer ?
#
loop_
_entity_poly.entity_id
_entity_poly.type
_entity_poly.pdbx_seq_one_letter_code
_entity_poly.pdbx_strand_id
1 'polypeptide(L)'
;TAVTAWNKLVVVDGTSLIYDGNVVGTVTAGEKQFAVVNTKLVIWPDKKYLDLNTSTLHELGASAEKANAVVTTDSITMTGAGLSSKFSAGDGITISGCTTKKENNKDIVIKAVDGDKLTFSANALVACTEAGTMKIERKIPDLDFICESENRLWGVSNANKTIYASSLGDPKNFFVYQGISTDSYALAVGSAGNFTGCCKLSSSVLFWKENLLHKILGSYPAEYALYTSDITGVQEGSFKSMQVINDVLFYKGPDGVYAYSGGTPSLVSQTFGAKRFTDAVSGTDGKNYYMSAKSGGVWHLLVYDTQQGVWLEEDDTEALDFCRYNSFLYMLSSDGSLWSLDADTGSEVIDWSATFTPFYETMEGKKVYSSLYLRFELGEKAWMQAEVRCDNGKWEKIGSLHGKGPQLLPVRPRRCDKYEVRLSGQGACAILGMIRRFRVGSEV
;
A
#
# COMPACT_ATOMS: atom_id res chain seq x y z
N THR A 1 -10.51 2.72 -6.42
CA THR A 1 -9.05 2.82 -6.18
C THR A 1 -8.53 4.12 -6.78
N ALA A 2 -7.66 4.82 -6.08
CA ALA A 2 -7.07 6.07 -6.52
C ALA A 2 -5.56 6.13 -6.22
N VAL A 3 -4.83 6.88 -7.04
CA VAL A 3 -3.40 7.17 -6.84
C VAL A 3 -3.06 8.55 -7.39
N THR A 4 -2.01 9.16 -6.91
CA THR A 4 -1.44 10.38 -7.48
C THR A 4 -0.26 10.04 -8.39
N ALA A 5 -0.34 10.47 -9.65
CA ALA A 5 0.74 10.35 -10.62
C ALA A 5 1.06 11.73 -11.20
N TRP A 6 2.32 12.18 -11.13
CA TRP A 6 2.77 13.49 -11.57
C TRP A 6 1.91 14.65 -11.05
N ASN A 7 1.60 14.64 -9.74
CA ASN A 7 0.73 15.61 -9.07
C ASN A 7 -0.69 15.70 -9.63
N LYS A 8 -1.15 14.69 -10.37
CA LYS A 8 -2.51 14.59 -10.87
C LYS A 8 -3.19 13.36 -10.29
N LEU A 9 -4.47 13.48 -10.03
CA LEU A 9 -5.27 12.40 -9.47
C LEU A 9 -5.66 11.40 -10.57
N VAL A 10 -5.45 10.12 -10.29
CA VAL A 10 -5.94 9.01 -11.09
C VAL A 10 -6.97 8.25 -10.27
N VAL A 11 -8.15 8.04 -10.82
CA VAL A 11 -9.25 7.34 -10.16
C VAL A 11 -9.77 6.24 -11.06
N VAL A 12 -10.04 5.07 -10.49
CA VAL A 12 -10.85 4.03 -11.14
C VAL A 12 -12.22 4.02 -10.46
N ASP A 13 -13.22 4.43 -11.24
CA ASP A 13 -14.64 4.42 -10.87
C ASP A 13 -15.38 3.39 -11.74
N GLY A 14 -15.81 2.28 -11.11
CA GLY A 14 -16.34 1.14 -11.84
C GLY A 14 -15.33 0.61 -12.86
N THR A 15 -15.62 0.81 -14.15
CA THR A 15 -14.73 0.45 -15.25
C THR A 15 -14.05 1.65 -15.91
N SER A 16 -14.34 2.86 -15.46
CA SER A 16 -13.80 4.09 -16.03
C SER A 16 -12.45 4.44 -15.38
N LEU A 17 -11.43 4.65 -16.18
CA LEU A 17 -10.16 5.22 -15.76
C LEU A 17 -10.22 6.73 -15.97
N ILE A 18 -10.11 7.49 -14.89
CA ILE A 18 -10.17 8.96 -14.87
C ILE A 18 -8.79 9.49 -14.53
N TYR A 19 -8.26 10.39 -15.33
CA TYR A 19 -6.99 11.10 -15.11
C TYR A 19 -7.21 12.60 -15.18
N ASP A 20 -6.87 13.32 -14.11
CA ASP A 20 -7.05 14.77 -14.02
C ASP A 20 -8.48 15.22 -14.37
N GLY A 21 -9.47 14.47 -13.85
CA GLY A 21 -10.90 14.71 -14.07
C GLY A 21 -11.47 14.26 -15.41
N ASN A 22 -10.65 13.73 -16.33
CA ASN A 22 -11.09 13.26 -17.65
C ASN A 22 -11.07 11.74 -17.76
N VAL A 23 -12.08 11.15 -18.37
CA VAL A 23 -12.09 9.70 -18.69
C VAL A 23 -11.11 9.45 -19.83
N VAL A 24 -10.07 8.67 -19.57
CA VAL A 24 -8.99 8.36 -20.52
C VAL A 24 -9.05 6.93 -21.07
N GLY A 25 -9.92 6.10 -20.54
CA GLY A 25 -10.10 4.74 -21.03
C GLY A 25 -10.89 3.86 -20.08
N THR A 26 -10.87 2.55 -20.36
CA THR A 26 -11.58 1.55 -19.55
C THR A 26 -10.63 0.48 -19.03
N VAL A 27 -10.91 0.04 -17.81
CA VAL A 27 -10.24 -1.05 -17.09
C VAL A 27 -11.29 -2.02 -16.56
N THR A 28 -10.90 -3.18 -16.03
CA THR A 28 -11.85 -4.05 -15.32
C THR A 28 -12.30 -3.40 -14.02
N ALA A 29 -13.50 -3.72 -13.55
CA ALA A 29 -13.94 -3.29 -12.23
C ALA A 29 -13.12 -4.00 -11.13
N GLY A 30 -13.05 -3.39 -9.94
CA GLY A 30 -12.40 -3.95 -8.77
C GLY A 30 -11.09 -3.28 -8.38
N GLU A 31 -10.38 -3.92 -7.48
CA GLU A 31 -9.15 -3.40 -6.90
C GLU A 31 -8.02 -3.28 -7.93
N LYS A 32 -7.22 -2.22 -7.81
CA LYS A 32 -6.07 -1.96 -8.66
C LYS A 32 -4.81 -1.72 -7.85
N GLN A 33 -3.68 -2.14 -8.43
CA GLN A 33 -2.36 -1.74 -7.99
C GLN A 33 -1.75 -0.83 -9.07
N PHE A 34 -1.05 0.20 -8.64
CA PHE A 34 -0.46 1.19 -9.52
C PHE A 34 1.05 1.30 -9.28
N ALA A 35 1.79 1.48 -10.36
CA ALA A 35 3.22 1.78 -10.30
C ALA A 35 3.59 2.74 -11.44
N VAL A 36 4.36 3.79 -11.14
CA VAL A 36 4.82 4.74 -12.17
C VAL A 36 6.23 4.38 -12.57
N VAL A 37 6.42 3.95 -13.81
CA VAL A 37 7.73 3.66 -14.39
C VAL A 37 7.96 4.65 -15.53
N ASN A 38 8.96 5.54 -15.38
CA ASN A 38 9.20 6.62 -16.31
C ASN A 38 7.93 7.48 -16.51
N THR A 39 7.41 7.56 -17.72
CA THR A 39 6.21 8.31 -18.09
C THR A 39 4.94 7.46 -18.11
N LYS A 40 5.02 6.22 -17.66
CA LYS A 40 3.94 5.24 -17.75
C LYS A 40 3.41 4.88 -16.38
N LEU A 41 2.13 5.15 -16.13
CA LEU A 41 1.41 4.62 -14.99
C LEU A 41 0.88 3.23 -15.32
N VAL A 42 1.46 2.20 -14.74
CA VAL A 42 1.02 0.82 -14.88
C VAL A 42 -0.23 0.57 -14.03
N ILE A 43 -1.18 -0.16 -14.59
CA ILE A 43 -2.47 -0.50 -13.98
C ILE A 43 -2.58 -2.03 -13.93
N TRP A 44 -2.58 -2.58 -12.73
CA TRP A 44 -2.63 -4.01 -12.48
C TRP A 44 -3.91 -4.40 -11.72
N PRO A 45 -4.56 -5.55 -12.00
CA PRO A 45 -4.12 -6.66 -12.85
C PRO A 45 -4.47 -6.53 -14.35
N ASP A 46 -4.98 -5.39 -14.81
CA ASP A 46 -5.42 -5.19 -16.20
C ASP A 46 -4.30 -5.33 -17.22
N LYS A 47 -3.03 -5.32 -16.80
CA LYS A 47 -1.84 -5.32 -17.68
C LYS A 47 -1.87 -4.19 -18.72
N LYS A 48 -2.30 -3.00 -18.24
CA LYS A 48 -2.37 -1.77 -19.05
C LYS A 48 -1.44 -0.71 -18.48
N TYR A 49 -1.14 0.29 -19.28
CA TYR A 49 -0.49 1.50 -18.80
C TYR A 49 -1.12 2.75 -19.41
N LEU A 50 -1.19 3.80 -18.61
CA LEU A 50 -1.51 5.15 -19.05
C LEU A 50 -0.20 5.88 -19.36
N ASP A 51 -0.02 6.36 -20.58
CA ASP A 51 1.07 7.26 -20.91
C ASP A 51 0.71 8.66 -20.38
N LEU A 52 1.47 9.13 -19.37
CA LEU A 52 1.19 10.38 -18.68
C LEU A 52 1.46 11.63 -19.53
N ASN A 53 2.27 11.52 -20.60
CA ASN A 53 2.51 12.63 -21.53
C ASN A 53 1.35 12.84 -22.49
N THR A 54 0.77 11.75 -22.98
CA THR A 54 -0.28 11.79 -24.01
C THR A 54 -1.68 11.58 -23.46
N SER A 55 -1.78 11.15 -22.19
CA SER A 55 -3.04 10.75 -21.52
C SER A 55 -3.78 9.62 -22.28
N THR A 56 -3.03 8.72 -22.90
CA THR A 56 -3.57 7.59 -23.67
C THR A 56 -3.34 6.26 -22.97
N LEU A 57 -4.36 5.41 -22.97
CA LEU A 57 -4.32 4.09 -22.35
C LEU A 57 -3.86 3.04 -23.37
N HIS A 58 -2.92 2.20 -22.98
CA HIS A 58 -2.30 1.16 -23.81
C HIS A 58 -2.23 -0.18 -23.10
N GLU A 59 -2.14 -1.26 -23.88
CA GLU A 59 -1.84 -2.60 -23.35
C GLU A 59 -0.33 -2.78 -23.13
N LEU A 60 0.06 -3.45 -22.03
CA LEU A 60 1.46 -3.85 -21.81
C LEU A 60 1.87 -4.97 -22.78
N GLY A 61 1.02 -5.98 -22.95
CA GLY A 61 1.23 -7.08 -23.86
C GLY A 61 0.92 -6.71 -25.32
N ALA A 62 1.46 -7.47 -26.25
CA ALA A 62 1.11 -7.37 -27.66
C ALA A 62 1.20 -8.74 -28.33
N SER A 63 0.35 -9.01 -29.31
CA SER A 63 0.44 -10.22 -30.11
C SER A 63 0.06 -9.97 -31.56
N ALA A 64 0.65 -10.76 -32.46
CA ALA A 64 0.30 -10.84 -33.85
C ALA A 64 0.40 -12.28 -34.33
N GLU A 65 -0.55 -12.69 -35.17
CA GLU A 65 -0.58 -14.04 -35.74
C GLU A 65 -0.76 -13.93 -37.25
N LYS A 66 -0.02 -14.73 -38.01
CA LYS A 66 -0.14 -14.79 -39.45
C LYS A 66 0.33 -16.13 -40.00
N ALA A 67 -0.44 -16.68 -40.93
CA ALA A 67 0.01 -17.76 -41.81
C ALA A 67 0.83 -17.19 -42.97
N ASN A 68 1.69 -17.99 -43.55
CA ASN A 68 2.59 -17.63 -44.65
C ASN A 68 3.51 -16.44 -44.34
N ALA A 69 3.96 -16.33 -43.08
CA ALA A 69 4.96 -15.34 -42.69
C ALA A 69 6.28 -15.61 -43.43
N VAL A 70 6.90 -14.55 -43.95
CA VAL A 70 8.19 -14.65 -44.62
C VAL A 70 9.31 -14.40 -43.60
N VAL A 71 10.15 -15.40 -43.43
CA VAL A 71 11.29 -15.35 -42.49
C VAL A 71 12.59 -15.33 -43.31
N THR A 72 13.45 -14.35 -43.05
CA THR A 72 14.84 -14.34 -43.50
C THR A 72 15.76 -14.69 -42.35
N THR A 73 17.07 -14.65 -42.52
CA THR A 73 18.04 -14.91 -41.46
C THR A 73 18.03 -13.85 -40.34
N ASP A 74 17.44 -12.69 -40.59
CA ASP A 74 17.43 -11.52 -39.70
C ASP A 74 16.11 -10.78 -39.64
N SER A 75 15.05 -11.26 -40.31
CA SER A 75 13.76 -10.58 -40.25
C SER A 75 12.56 -11.51 -40.40
N ILE A 76 11.41 -11.01 -39.94
CA ILE A 76 10.07 -11.62 -40.14
C ILE A 76 9.18 -10.57 -40.73
N THR A 77 8.48 -10.93 -41.82
CA THR A 77 7.43 -10.10 -42.45
C THR A 77 6.08 -10.81 -42.34
N MET A 78 5.09 -10.10 -41.79
CA MET A 78 3.71 -10.56 -41.63
C MET A 78 2.77 -9.54 -42.27
N THR A 79 2.64 -9.57 -43.59
CA THR A 79 1.86 -8.59 -44.37
C THR A 79 0.43 -8.45 -43.84
N GLY A 80 0.00 -7.25 -43.50
CA GLY A 80 -1.33 -6.92 -42.95
C GLY A 80 -1.53 -7.25 -41.45
N ALA A 81 -0.46 -7.57 -40.71
CA ALA A 81 -0.54 -7.85 -39.27
C ALA A 81 -0.47 -6.60 -38.42
N GLY A 82 -0.08 -5.45 -38.98
CA GLY A 82 0.04 -4.18 -38.26
C GLY A 82 1.14 -4.20 -37.17
N LEU A 83 2.30 -4.77 -37.50
CA LEU A 83 3.36 -4.98 -36.49
C LEU A 83 3.88 -3.67 -35.91
N SER A 84 3.99 -2.61 -36.68
CA SER A 84 4.47 -1.30 -36.25
C SER A 84 3.55 -0.61 -35.23
N SER A 85 2.25 -0.96 -35.16
CA SER A 85 1.33 -0.46 -34.15
C SER A 85 1.39 -1.25 -32.82
N LYS A 86 2.01 -2.42 -32.83
CA LYS A 86 2.02 -3.36 -31.69
C LYS A 86 3.39 -3.52 -31.03
N PHE A 87 4.44 -3.43 -31.82
CA PHE A 87 5.81 -3.70 -31.37
C PHE A 87 6.74 -2.52 -31.64
N SER A 88 7.80 -2.44 -30.88
CA SER A 88 8.85 -1.42 -30.98
C SER A 88 10.25 -2.06 -30.96
N ALA A 89 11.24 -1.33 -31.43
CA ALA A 89 12.62 -1.73 -31.24
C ALA A 89 12.95 -1.85 -29.75
N GLY A 90 13.66 -2.92 -29.39
CA GLY A 90 13.97 -3.25 -27.99
C GLY A 90 12.96 -4.19 -27.33
N ASP A 91 11.79 -4.42 -27.94
CA ASP A 91 10.82 -5.38 -27.36
C ASP A 91 11.37 -6.81 -27.39
N GLY A 92 11.31 -7.48 -26.25
CA GLY A 92 11.51 -8.93 -26.15
C GLY A 92 10.23 -9.68 -26.52
N ILE A 93 10.33 -10.55 -27.50
CA ILE A 93 9.19 -11.31 -27.99
C ILE A 93 9.45 -12.81 -28.00
N THR A 94 8.38 -13.58 -27.88
CA THR A 94 8.36 -15.03 -28.13
C THR A 94 7.78 -15.30 -29.50
N ILE A 95 8.51 -16.02 -30.33
CA ILE A 95 8.02 -16.60 -31.58
C ILE A 95 7.55 -18.02 -31.34
N SER A 96 6.36 -18.37 -31.80
CA SER A 96 5.78 -19.71 -31.66
C SER A 96 4.93 -20.08 -32.88
N GLY A 97 4.51 -21.34 -32.95
CA GLY A 97 3.68 -21.83 -34.07
C GLY A 97 4.45 -22.10 -35.37
N CYS A 98 5.78 -21.96 -35.37
CA CYS A 98 6.58 -22.35 -36.55
C CYS A 98 6.61 -23.84 -36.70
N THR A 99 6.13 -24.31 -37.85
CA THR A 99 6.07 -25.73 -38.26
C THR A 99 7.10 -26.08 -39.34
N THR A 100 7.40 -25.14 -40.22
CA THR A 100 8.37 -25.31 -41.32
C THR A 100 9.80 -25.33 -40.82
N LYS A 101 10.15 -24.38 -39.94
CA LYS A 101 11.43 -24.28 -39.24
C LYS A 101 11.20 -24.11 -37.73
N LYS A 102 11.15 -25.21 -37.00
CA LYS A 102 10.89 -25.22 -35.54
C LYS A 102 11.94 -24.44 -34.74
N GLU A 103 13.14 -24.28 -35.28
CA GLU A 103 14.25 -23.53 -34.67
C GLU A 103 13.93 -22.02 -34.53
N ASN A 104 12.93 -21.55 -35.28
CA ASN A 104 12.44 -20.18 -35.15
C ASN A 104 11.50 -19.98 -33.95
N ASN A 105 11.01 -21.06 -33.30
CA ASN A 105 10.25 -20.95 -32.04
C ASN A 105 11.21 -20.65 -30.90
N LYS A 106 11.35 -19.37 -30.55
CA LYS A 106 12.27 -18.89 -29.51
C LYS A 106 11.94 -17.51 -29.03
N ASP A 107 12.59 -17.13 -27.93
CA ASP A 107 12.60 -15.75 -27.45
C ASP A 107 13.70 -14.96 -28.17
N ILE A 108 13.37 -13.72 -28.57
CA ILE A 108 14.28 -12.87 -29.34
C ILE A 108 13.92 -11.38 -29.10
N VAL A 109 14.91 -10.50 -29.25
CA VAL A 109 14.74 -9.04 -29.12
C VAL A 109 14.65 -8.39 -30.47
N ILE A 110 13.68 -7.51 -30.68
CA ILE A 110 13.47 -6.75 -31.91
C ILE A 110 14.54 -5.65 -32.01
N LYS A 111 15.26 -5.61 -33.14
CA LYS A 111 16.24 -4.55 -33.46
C LYS A 111 15.60 -3.34 -34.10
N ALA A 112 14.65 -3.56 -35.02
CA ALA A 112 13.90 -2.49 -35.70
C ALA A 112 12.53 -2.99 -36.16
N VAL A 113 11.59 -2.06 -36.30
CA VAL A 113 10.25 -2.29 -36.82
C VAL A 113 10.00 -1.36 -38.01
N ASP A 114 9.59 -1.89 -39.13
CA ASP A 114 9.24 -1.12 -40.36
C ASP A 114 7.96 -1.71 -40.96
N GLY A 115 6.84 -1.02 -40.79
CA GLY A 115 5.53 -1.50 -41.19
C GLY A 115 5.20 -2.87 -40.63
N ASP A 116 5.06 -3.86 -41.49
CA ASP A 116 4.80 -5.26 -41.14
C ASP A 116 6.06 -6.14 -41.11
N LYS A 117 7.23 -5.52 -40.97
CA LYS A 117 8.52 -6.20 -40.89
C LYS A 117 9.20 -5.93 -39.56
N LEU A 118 9.59 -7.00 -38.85
CA LEU A 118 10.49 -6.97 -37.69
C LEU A 118 11.88 -7.39 -38.14
N THR A 119 12.89 -6.65 -37.68
CA THR A 119 14.30 -6.97 -37.95
C THR A 119 14.98 -7.36 -36.62
N PHE A 120 15.88 -8.32 -36.67
CA PHE A 120 16.62 -8.90 -35.55
C PHE A 120 18.14 -8.80 -35.77
N SER A 121 18.91 -9.39 -34.87
CA SER A 121 20.34 -9.55 -35.06
C SER A 121 20.66 -10.47 -36.26
N ALA A 122 21.81 -10.30 -36.87
CA ALA A 122 22.21 -11.12 -38.01
C ALA A 122 22.25 -12.61 -37.69
N ASN A 123 21.76 -13.45 -38.57
CA ASN A 123 21.70 -14.91 -38.45
C ASN A 123 20.92 -15.40 -37.22
N ALA A 124 19.97 -14.61 -36.74
CA ALA A 124 19.15 -14.98 -35.59
C ALA A 124 18.06 -16.00 -35.93
N LEU A 125 17.69 -16.15 -37.18
CA LEU A 125 16.58 -16.96 -37.65
C LEU A 125 17.02 -17.88 -38.84
N VAL A 126 16.21 -18.89 -39.11
CA VAL A 126 16.36 -19.77 -40.29
C VAL A 126 15.36 -19.35 -41.35
N ALA A 127 15.86 -19.02 -42.54
CA ALA A 127 15.02 -18.53 -43.62
C ALA A 127 14.00 -19.58 -44.10
N CYS A 128 12.75 -19.17 -44.22
CA CYS A 128 11.63 -19.98 -44.76
C CYS A 128 10.42 -19.09 -45.06
N THR A 129 9.46 -19.63 -45.81
CA THR A 129 8.07 -19.18 -45.74
C THR A 129 7.32 -20.13 -44.81
N GLU A 130 6.81 -19.63 -43.70
CA GLU A 130 6.14 -20.46 -42.70
C GLU A 130 4.73 -20.82 -43.20
N ALA A 131 4.49 -22.12 -43.43
CA ALA A 131 3.20 -22.60 -43.88
C ALA A 131 2.12 -22.58 -42.79
N GLY A 132 2.55 -22.74 -41.54
CA GLY A 132 1.69 -22.66 -40.35
C GLY A 132 1.37 -21.24 -39.95
N THR A 133 0.50 -21.11 -38.95
CA THR A 133 0.23 -19.82 -38.33
C THR A 133 1.33 -19.50 -37.31
N MET A 134 2.23 -18.60 -37.66
CA MET A 134 3.24 -18.06 -36.73
C MET A 134 2.58 -17.06 -35.82
N LYS A 135 2.89 -17.15 -34.51
CA LYS A 135 2.52 -16.18 -33.48
C LYS A 135 3.76 -15.47 -32.97
N ILE A 136 3.67 -14.17 -32.87
CA ILE A 136 4.66 -13.30 -32.20
C ILE A 136 3.97 -12.64 -31.02
N GLU A 137 4.57 -12.71 -29.84
CA GLU A 137 3.96 -12.21 -28.60
C GLU A 137 4.98 -11.55 -27.70
N ARG A 138 4.69 -10.31 -27.24
CA ARG A 138 5.34 -9.70 -26.08
C ARG A 138 4.57 -10.12 -24.85
N LYS A 139 5.12 -11.08 -24.09
CA LYS A 139 4.49 -11.67 -22.93
C LYS A 139 4.63 -10.78 -21.71
N ILE A 140 3.58 -10.72 -20.91
CA ILE A 140 3.55 -10.09 -19.61
C ILE A 140 3.30 -11.18 -18.57
N PRO A 141 4.16 -11.33 -17.53
CA PRO A 141 3.94 -12.32 -16.49
C PRO A 141 2.63 -12.05 -15.72
N ASP A 142 2.08 -13.08 -15.11
CA ASP A 142 0.97 -12.94 -14.17
C ASP A 142 1.55 -12.64 -12.80
N LEU A 143 1.41 -11.39 -12.34
CA LEU A 143 1.93 -10.94 -11.05
C LEU A 143 0.78 -10.74 -10.08
N ASP A 144 0.98 -11.15 -8.83
CA ASP A 144 0.02 -10.93 -7.75
C ASP A 144 0.23 -9.57 -7.10
N PHE A 145 1.49 -9.14 -7.00
CA PHE A 145 1.88 -7.84 -6.42
C PHE A 145 2.88 -7.16 -7.32
N ILE A 146 2.76 -5.82 -7.40
CA ILE A 146 3.69 -4.96 -8.14
C ILE A 146 4.18 -3.78 -7.29
N CYS A 147 5.38 -3.31 -7.57
CA CYS A 147 5.91 -2.04 -7.08
C CYS A 147 6.91 -1.44 -8.07
N GLU A 148 7.20 -0.16 -7.93
CA GLU A 148 8.28 0.51 -8.69
C GLU A 148 9.54 0.58 -7.85
N SER A 149 10.69 0.30 -8.45
CA SER A 149 11.99 0.64 -7.88
C SER A 149 13.01 0.83 -8.99
N GLU A 150 13.81 1.91 -8.86
CA GLU A 150 14.89 2.24 -9.80
C GLU A 150 14.44 2.23 -11.26
N ASN A 151 13.28 2.85 -11.51
CA ASN A 151 12.66 2.96 -12.83
C ASN A 151 12.40 1.61 -13.53
N ARG A 152 12.09 0.58 -12.74
CA ARG A 152 11.66 -0.74 -13.19
C ARG A 152 10.34 -1.11 -12.51
N LEU A 153 9.50 -1.80 -13.26
CA LEU A 153 8.34 -2.48 -12.68
C LEU A 153 8.81 -3.80 -12.08
N TRP A 154 8.76 -3.89 -10.77
CA TRP A 154 8.98 -5.13 -10.02
C TRP A 154 7.66 -5.78 -9.69
N GLY A 155 7.67 -7.10 -9.61
CA GLY A 155 6.51 -7.83 -9.16
C GLY A 155 6.81 -9.30 -8.92
N VAL A 156 5.84 -10.00 -8.36
CA VAL A 156 5.98 -11.41 -8.00
C VAL A 156 4.76 -12.21 -8.37
N SER A 157 4.98 -13.41 -8.88
CA SER A 157 3.95 -14.38 -9.21
C SER A 157 3.92 -15.50 -8.19
N ASN A 158 2.76 -15.71 -7.58
CA ASN A 158 2.52 -16.83 -6.69
C ASN A 158 2.36 -18.15 -7.44
N ALA A 159 1.87 -18.11 -8.68
CA ALA A 159 1.65 -19.28 -9.50
C ALA A 159 2.95 -20.02 -9.85
N ASN A 160 4.01 -19.29 -10.21
CA ASN A 160 5.30 -19.86 -10.58
C ASN A 160 6.43 -19.57 -9.56
N LYS A 161 6.11 -18.93 -8.43
CA LYS A 161 7.05 -18.54 -7.36
C LYS A 161 8.26 -17.75 -7.87
N THR A 162 8.03 -16.83 -8.79
CA THR A 162 9.08 -16.07 -9.46
C THR A 162 8.91 -14.57 -9.21
N ILE A 163 10.02 -13.92 -8.87
CA ILE A 163 10.17 -12.48 -8.81
C ILE A 163 10.60 -12.00 -10.19
N TYR A 164 9.97 -10.96 -10.70
CA TYR A 164 10.25 -10.35 -11.99
C TYR A 164 10.61 -8.86 -11.84
N ALA A 165 11.50 -8.38 -12.71
CA ALA A 165 11.67 -6.96 -12.96
C ALA A 165 11.65 -6.69 -14.46
N SER A 166 10.96 -5.65 -14.87
CA SER A 166 10.95 -5.19 -16.25
C SER A 166 12.31 -4.64 -16.69
N SER A 167 12.49 -4.43 -17.97
CA SER A 167 13.61 -3.65 -18.49
C SER A 167 13.61 -2.24 -17.91
N LEU A 168 14.79 -1.64 -17.80
CA LEU A 168 14.96 -0.28 -17.26
C LEU A 168 14.13 0.74 -18.06
N GLY A 169 13.26 1.48 -17.38
CA GLY A 169 12.40 2.51 -17.97
C GLY A 169 11.27 1.98 -18.87
N ASP A 170 11.13 0.66 -19.04
CA ASP A 170 10.09 0.09 -19.88
C ASP A 170 9.31 -1.06 -19.20
N PRO A 171 8.14 -0.78 -18.64
CA PRO A 171 7.33 -1.77 -17.93
C PRO A 171 6.67 -2.81 -18.84
N LYS A 172 6.82 -2.71 -20.16
CA LYS A 172 6.29 -3.67 -21.13
C LYS A 172 7.17 -4.90 -21.31
N ASN A 173 8.47 -4.79 -20.98
CA ASN A 173 9.47 -5.80 -21.30
C ASN A 173 9.96 -6.54 -20.06
N PHE A 174 9.58 -7.82 -19.93
CA PHE A 174 9.97 -8.72 -18.84
C PHE A 174 10.87 -9.88 -19.28
N PHE A 175 11.11 -10.03 -20.57
CA PHE A 175 11.83 -11.17 -21.15
C PHE A 175 12.92 -10.69 -22.14
N VAL A 176 13.68 -9.68 -21.74
CA VAL A 176 14.84 -9.15 -22.49
C VAL A 176 16.11 -9.51 -21.72
N TYR A 177 16.93 -10.39 -22.31
CA TYR A 177 18.16 -10.92 -21.68
C TYR A 177 19.31 -10.85 -22.69
N GLN A 178 19.99 -9.72 -22.75
CA GLN A 178 21.11 -9.45 -23.68
C GLN A 178 22.47 -9.36 -22.97
N GLY A 179 22.48 -9.44 -21.64
CA GLY A 179 23.67 -9.31 -20.82
C GLY A 179 24.08 -7.86 -20.53
N ILE A 180 23.11 -6.93 -20.60
CA ILE A 180 23.36 -5.49 -20.36
C ILE A 180 22.60 -4.99 -19.14
N SER A 181 22.97 -3.83 -18.64
CA SER A 181 22.40 -3.24 -17.41
C SER A 181 20.92 -2.89 -17.52
N THR A 182 20.41 -2.70 -18.73
CA THR A 182 18.99 -2.35 -18.97
C THR A 182 18.07 -3.56 -19.09
N ASP A 183 18.60 -4.78 -19.08
CA ASP A 183 17.83 -6.02 -19.24
C ASP A 183 16.77 -6.22 -18.17
N SER A 184 15.83 -7.08 -18.49
CA SER A 184 14.86 -7.62 -17.55
C SER A 184 15.53 -8.57 -16.55
N TYR A 185 14.82 -8.89 -15.47
CA TYR A 185 15.29 -9.84 -14.46
C TYR A 185 14.16 -10.79 -14.06
N ALA A 186 14.52 -12.04 -13.84
CA ALA A 186 13.60 -13.04 -13.30
C ALA A 186 14.36 -13.98 -12.37
N LEU A 187 13.79 -14.27 -11.20
CA LEU A 187 14.37 -15.16 -10.20
C LEU A 187 13.29 -16.04 -9.58
N ALA A 188 13.41 -17.37 -9.78
CA ALA A 188 12.56 -18.33 -9.10
C ALA A 188 12.99 -18.48 -7.63
N VAL A 189 12.02 -18.45 -6.72
CA VAL A 189 12.24 -18.51 -5.27
C VAL A 189 11.62 -19.79 -4.72
N GLY A 190 12.46 -20.67 -4.18
CA GLY A 190 12.06 -22.02 -3.71
C GLY A 190 11.44 -22.05 -2.31
N SER A 191 11.28 -20.93 -1.61
CA SER A 191 10.71 -20.90 -0.25
C SER A 191 9.21 -21.21 -0.25
N ALA A 192 8.75 -21.88 0.80
CA ALA A 192 7.35 -22.24 0.99
C ALA A 192 6.45 -20.99 1.21
N GLY A 193 5.14 -21.15 1.04
CA GLY A 193 4.13 -20.13 1.23
C GLY A 193 3.99 -19.16 0.05
N ASN A 194 2.90 -18.42 0.05
CA ASN A 194 2.62 -17.38 -0.94
C ASN A 194 3.27 -16.05 -0.55
N PHE A 195 3.62 -15.26 -1.55
CA PHE A 195 3.93 -13.87 -1.33
C PHE A 195 2.65 -13.12 -0.94
N THR A 196 2.78 -12.17 -0.04
CA THR A 196 1.68 -11.39 0.54
C THR A 196 1.80 -9.91 0.23
N GLY A 197 2.87 -9.49 -0.43
CA GLY A 197 3.07 -8.11 -0.87
C GLY A 197 4.49 -7.84 -1.37
N CYS A 198 4.68 -6.71 -2.02
CA CYS A 198 6.00 -6.19 -2.35
C CYS A 198 6.01 -4.66 -2.26
N CYS A 199 7.17 -4.10 -1.92
CA CYS A 199 7.36 -2.65 -1.86
C CYS A 199 8.84 -2.28 -1.99
N LYS A 200 9.10 -1.02 -2.33
CA LYS A 200 10.44 -0.41 -2.25
C LYS A 200 10.67 0.11 -0.83
N LEU A 201 11.87 -0.13 -0.31
CA LEU A 201 12.36 0.54 0.89
C LEU A 201 13.81 0.96 0.67
N SER A 202 14.06 2.26 0.69
CA SER A 202 15.37 2.85 0.34
C SER A 202 15.86 2.33 -1.02
N SER A 203 17.02 1.69 -1.09
CA SER A 203 17.62 1.10 -2.31
C SER A 203 17.28 -0.37 -2.52
N SER A 204 16.35 -0.94 -1.76
CA SER A 204 16.00 -2.35 -1.83
C SER A 204 14.56 -2.58 -2.26
N VAL A 205 14.31 -3.71 -2.93
CA VAL A 205 12.96 -4.20 -3.21
C VAL A 205 12.66 -5.36 -2.28
N LEU A 206 11.56 -5.25 -1.56
CA LEU A 206 11.12 -6.19 -0.55
C LEU A 206 9.94 -7.02 -1.07
N PHE A 207 10.03 -8.33 -0.95
CA PHE A 207 8.97 -9.28 -1.30
C PHE A 207 8.61 -10.07 -0.04
N TRP A 208 7.41 -9.83 0.45
CA TRP A 208 6.94 -10.34 1.72
C TRP A 208 6.16 -11.64 1.57
N LYS A 209 6.35 -12.54 2.52
CA LYS A 209 5.45 -13.63 2.91
C LYS A 209 5.08 -13.41 4.37
N GLU A 210 4.15 -14.16 4.95
CA GLU A 210 3.76 -13.94 6.35
C GLU A 210 4.90 -14.14 7.36
N ASN A 211 5.87 -15.02 7.05
CA ASN A 211 6.97 -15.37 7.97
C ASN A 211 8.35 -15.25 7.33
N LEU A 212 8.44 -14.66 6.15
CA LEU A 212 9.68 -14.51 5.39
C LEU A 212 9.73 -13.17 4.67
N LEU A 213 10.91 -12.61 4.59
CA LEU A 213 11.25 -11.49 3.71
C LEU A 213 12.29 -11.94 2.69
N HIS A 214 12.01 -11.72 1.43
CA HIS A 214 12.98 -11.76 0.34
C HIS A 214 13.33 -10.34 -0.06
N LYS A 215 14.59 -9.95 0.08
CA LYS A 215 15.09 -8.62 -0.21
C LYS A 215 16.08 -8.68 -1.35
N ILE A 216 15.85 -7.88 -2.39
CA ILE A 216 16.78 -7.74 -3.51
C ILE A 216 17.54 -6.42 -3.36
N LEU A 217 18.85 -6.50 -3.46
CA LEU A 217 19.80 -5.39 -3.50
C LEU A 217 20.59 -5.43 -4.80
N GLY A 218 21.02 -4.28 -5.28
CA GLY A 218 21.81 -4.12 -6.50
C GLY A 218 21.23 -3.05 -7.40
N SER A 219 22.00 -2.58 -8.38
CA SER A 219 21.61 -1.49 -9.28
C SER A 219 21.18 -1.99 -10.67
N TYR A 220 21.61 -3.17 -11.08
CA TYR A 220 21.26 -3.76 -12.37
C TYR A 220 21.29 -5.31 -12.30
N PRO A 221 20.73 -6.03 -13.30
CA PRO A 221 20.49 -7.46 -13.22
C PRO A 221 21.67 -8.35 -12.83
N ALA A 222 22.88 -8.03 -13.30
CA ALA A 222 24.07 -8.80 -12.97
C ALA A 222 24.58 -8.62 -11.52
N GLU A 223 24.13 -7.55 -10.85
CA GLU A 223 24.48 -7.26 -9.44
C GLU A 223 23.35 -7.59 -8.47
N TYR A 224 22.17 -7.95 -8.95
CA TYR A 224 21.06 -8.26 -8.06
C TYR A 224 21.37 -9.47 -7.19
N ALA A 225 21.34 -9.24 -5.88
CA ALA A 225 21.53 -10.27 -4.87
C ALA A 225 20.27 -10.44 -4.03
N LEU A 226 19.82 -11.68 -3.87
CA LEU A 226 18.68 -12.04 -3.03
C LEU A 226 19.14 -12.38 -1.62
N TYR A 227 18.57 -11.71 -0.64
CA TYR A 227 18.72 -12.01 0.79
C TYR A 227 17.38 -12.46 1.33
N THR A 228 17.40 -13.55 2.09
CA THR A 228 16.20 -14.10 2.73
C THR A 228 16.36 -14.03 4.24
N SER A 229 15.32 -13.57 4.93
CA SER A 229 15.29 -13.45 6.40
C SER A 229 13.99 -14.05 6.93
N ASP A 230 14.12 -14.87 7.97
CA ASP A 230 12.99 -15.41 8.74
C ASP A 230 12.53 -14.33 9.73
N ILE A 231 11.58 -13.52 9.33
CA ILE A 231 10.99 -12.45 10.12
C ILE A 231 9.49 -12.36 9.86
N THR A 232 8.75 -11.83 10.83
CA THR A 232 7.31 -11.56 10.66
C THR A 232 7.08 -10.61 9.50
N GLY A 233 6.32 -11.04 8.53
CA GLY A 233 6.00 -10.26 7.34
C GLY A 233 4.56 -9.79 7.29
N VAL A 234 4.11 -9.44 6.09
CA VAL A 234 2.76 -8.90 5.83
C VAL A 234 1.74 -10.03 5.89
N GLN A 235 0.65 -9.84 6.63
CA GLN A 235 -0.46 -10.76 6.70
C GLN A 235 -1.14 -10.90 5.33
N GLU A 236 -1.57 -12.10 4.98
CA GLU A 236 -2.37 -12.34 3.77
C GLU A 236 -3.63 -11.44 3.77
N GLY A 237 -3.97 -10.87 2.62
CA GLY A 237 -5.06 -9.91 2.47
C GLY A 237 -4.76 -8.48 2.94
N SER A 238 -3.60 -8.22 3.53
CA SER A 238 -3.24 -6.90 4.10
C SER A 238 -2.10 -6.19 3.34
N PHE A 239 -1.88 -6.47 2.05
CA PHE A 239 -0.79 -5.83 1.29
C PHE A 239 -0.95 -4.30 1.19
N LYS A 240 -2.18 -3.79 1.19
CA LYS A 240 -2.46 -2.35 1.24
C LYS A 240 -2.12 -1.69 2.58
N SER A 241 -1.75 -2.48 3.59
CA SER A 241 -1.30 -1.94 4.86
C SER A 241 0.14 -1.41 4.84
N MET A 242 0.88 -1.60 3.76
CA MET A 242 2.26 -1.18 3.65
C MET A 242 2.39 0.30 3.33
N GLN A 243 2.98 1.09 4.25
CA GLN A 243 3.30 2.51 4.05
C GLN A 243 4.73 2.80 4.50
N VAL A 244 5.46 3.54 3.70
CA VAL A 244 6.80 4.02 4.07
C VAL A 244 6.69 5.45 4.58
N ILE A 245 7.12 5.67 5.82
CA ILE A 245 7.10 6.97 6.49
C ILE A 245 8.49 7.21 7.08
N ASN A 246 9.18 8.25 6.61
CA ASN A 246 10.55 8.58 7.09
C ASN A 246 11.51 7.38 7.04
N ASP A 247 11.58 6.68 5.90
CA ASP A 247 12.41 5.48 5.68
C ASP A 247 12.09 4.27 6.59
N VAL A 248 10.95 4.27 7.25
CA VAL A 248 10.42 3.14 8.01
C VAL A 248 9.19 2.61 7.32
N LEU A 249 9.16 1.32 7.03
CA LEU A 249 7.99 0.62 6.51
C LEU A 249 7.09 0.18 7.66
N PHE A 250 5.85 0.67 7.66
CA PHE A 250 4.78 0.19 8.55
C PHE A 250 3.89 -0.78 7.77
N TYR A 251 3.50 -1.87 8.42
CA TYR A 251 2.63 -2.89 7.82
C TYR A 251 1.90 -3.72 8.85
N LYS A 252 0.78 -4.32 8.45
CA LYS A 252 0.02 -5.26 9.25
C LYS A 252 0.56 -6.68 9.05
N GLY A 253 1.19 -7.22 10.07
CA GLY A 253 1.59 -8.62 10.16
C GLY A 253 0.53 -9.48 10.89
N PRO A 254 0.73 -10.81 11.02
CA PRO A 254 -0.26 -11.71 11.65
C PRO A 254 -0.64 -11.30 13.07
N ASP A 255 0.31 -10.89 13.89
CA ASP A 255 0.11 -10.57 15.31
C ASP A 255 -0.24 -9.11 15.60
N GLY A 256 0.02 -8.19 14.69
CA GLY A 256 -0.20 -6.76 14.88
C GLY A 256 0.42 -5.91 13.80
N VAL A 257 0.62 -4.62 14.07
CA VAL A 257 1.29 -3.68 13.19
C VAL A 257 2.76 -3.59 13.54
N TYR A 258 3.59 -3.67 12.54
CA TYR A 258 5.05 -3.67 12.65
C TYR A 258 5.67 -2.47 11.97
N ALA A 259 6.81 -2.02 12.49
CA ALA A 259 7.72 -1.05 11.88
C ALA A 259 9.02 -1.75 11.49
N TYR A 260 9.46 -1.58 10.24
CA TYR A 260 10.66 -2.19 9.68
C TYR A 260 11.56 -1.16 9.01
N SER A 261 12.83 -1.13 9.40
CA SER A 261 13.86 -0.23 8.86
C SER A 261 15.10 -0.95 8.33
N GLY A 262 14.97 -2.26 8.03
CA GLY A 262 16.07 -3.07 7.44
C GLY A 262 16.62 -4.18 8.32
N GLY A 263 16.28 -4.21 9.61
CA GLY A 263 16.68 -5.26 10.57
C GLY A 263 15.51 -6.17 10.97
N THR A 264 15.34 -6.40 12.27
CA THR A 264 14.18 -7.12 12.83
C THR A 264 13.00 -6.16 12.96
N PRO A 265 11.80 -6.53 12.49
CA PRO A 265 10.61 -5.71 12.66
C PRO A 265 10.26 -5.51 14.14
N SER A 266 9.85 -4.31 14.50
CA SER A 266 9.36 -3.98 15.83
C SER A 266 7.84 -3.93 15.85
N LEU A 267 7.20 -4.67 16.77
CA LEU A 267 5.76 -4.59 16.97
C LEU A 267 5.42 -3.24 17.60
N VAL A 268 4.60 -2.40 16.93
CA VAL A 268 4.20 -1.06 17.42
C VAL A 268 2.78 -1.03 17.97
N SER A 269 2.04 -2.13 17.86
CA SER A 269 0.63 -2.23 18.26
C SER A 269 0.41 -3.00 19.57
N GLN A 270 1.42 -3.10 20.45
CA GLN A 270 1.31 -3.84 21.75
C GLN A 270 0.18 -3.32 22.63
N THR A 271 -0.18 -2.04 22.52
CA THR A 271 -1.26 -1.42 23.28
C THR A 271 -2.63 -2.06 23.06
N PHE A 272 -2.83 -2.73 21.93
CA PHE A 272 -4.10 -3.44 21.64
C PHE A 272 -4.20 -4.81 22.33
N GLY A 273 -3.12 -5.28 22.98
CA GLY A 273 -3.10 -6.54 23.72
C GLY A 273 -3.47 -7.74 22.84
N ALA A 274 -4.53 -8.45 23.21
CA ALA A 274 -4.99 -9.65 22.49
C ALA A 274 -5.88 -9.34 21.27
N LYS A 275 -6.20 -8.06 20.99
CA LYS A 275 -7.03 -7.67 19.83
C LYS A 275 -6.26 -8.01 18.54
N ARG A 276 -6.90 -8.73 17.64
CA ARG A 276 -6.33 -9.12 16.34
C ARG A 276 -7.10 -8.47 15.22
N PHE A 277 -6.36 -7.98 14.23
CA PHE A 277 -6.90 -7.28 13.07
C PHE A 277 -6.65 -8.08 11.80
N THR A 278 -7.55 -7.95 10.82
CA THR A 278 -7.47 -8.51 9.46
C THR A 278 -7.86 -7.46 8.44
N ASP A 279 -7.66 -7.75 7.16
CA ASP A 279 -8.15 -6.96 6.02
C ASP A 279 -7.70 -5.48 6.09
N ALA A 280 -6.46 -5.26 6.47
CA ALA A 280 -5.95 -3.91 6.71
C ALA A 280 -5.64 -3.15 5.42
N VAL A 281 -6.20 -1.94 5.33
CA VAL A 281 -5.91 -0.94 4.30
C VAL A 281 -5.35 0.30 4.99
N SER A 282 -4.32 0.92 4.43
CA SER A 282 -3.64 2.02 5.09
C SER A 282 -3.31 3.19 4.18
N GLY A 283 -3.06 4.34 4.79
CA GLY A 283 -2.58 5.55 4.17
C GLY A 283 -1.66 6.34 5.09
N THR A 284 -1.05 7.40 4.57
CA THR A 284 -0.22 8.30 5.36
C THR A 284 -0.31 9.74 4.88
N ASP A 285 -0.32 10.67 5.82
CA ASP A 285 -0.15 12.11 5.58
C ASP A 285 1.35 12.52 5.52
N GLY A 286 2.25 11.54 5.73
CA GLY A 286 3.71 11.72 5.81
C GLY A 286 4.24 11.79 7.24
N LYS A 287 3.37 11.80 8.26
CA LYS A 287 3.72 11.75 9.69
C LYS A 287 3.04 10.60 10.39
N ASN A 288 1.76 10.43 10.14
CA ASN A 288 0.91 9.44 10.77
C ASN A 288 0.69 8.24 9.83
N TYR A 289 0.51 7.08 10.43
CA TYR A 289 0.08 5.87 9.75
C TYR A 289 -1.39 5.64 10.06
N TYR A 290 -2.25 5.79 9.06
CA TYR A 290 -3.68 5.53 9.14
C TYR A 290 -3.95 4.10 8.70
N MET A 291 -4.79 3.37 9.44
CA MET A 291 -5.13 1.99 9.13
C MET A 291 -6.60 1.73 9.42
N SER A 292 -7.36 1.36 8.40
CA SER A 292 -8.67 0.74 8.58
C SER A 292 -8.50 -0.77 8.56
N ALA A 293 -8.96 -1.45 9.62
CA ALA A 293 -8.81 -2.89 9.75
C ALA A 293 -9.94 -3.49 10.58
N LYS A 294 -10.25 -4.76 10.35
CA LYS A 294 -11.35 -5.46 10.98
C LYS A 294 -10.90 -6.26 12.19
N SER A 295 -11.62 -6.15 13.31
CA SER A 295 -11.39 -6.95 14.51
C SER A 295 -12.71 -7.40 15.14
N GLY A 296 -12.87 -8.71 15.36
CA GLY A 296 -14.10 -9.25 15.94
C GLY A 296 -15.36 -8.96 15.11
N GLY A 297 -15.21 -8.76 13.80
CA GLY A 297 -16.32 -8.44 12.89
C GLY A 297 -16.63 -6.95 12.76
N VAL A 298 -15.96 -6.08 13.52
CA VAL A 298 -16.11 -4.61 13.50
C VAL A 298 -14.90 -3.98 12.85
N TRP A 299 -15.11 -2.96 12.02
CA TRP A 299 -14.03 -2.13 11.46
C TRP A 299 -13.55 -1.13 12.49
N HIS A 300 -12.32 -0.70 12.35
CA HIS A 300 -11.66 0.29 13.18
C HIS A 300 -10.76 1.15 12.29
N LEU A 301 -10.99 2.44 12.26
CA LEU A 301 -10.06 3.41 11.69
C LEU A 301 -9.10 3.85 12.79
N LEU A 302 -7.85 3.43 12.65
CA LEU A 302 -6.80 3.63 13.63
C LEU A 302 -5.73 4.56 13.08
N VAL A 303 -5.18 5.42 13.91
CA VAL A 303 -4.09 6.34 13.56
C VAL A 303 -2.93 6.12 14.51
N TYR A 304 -1.75 5.88 13.96
CA TYR A 304 -0.51 5.81 14.71
C TYR A 304 0.32 7.07 14.49
N ASP A 305 0.50 7.86 15.54
CA ASP A 305 1.46 8.96 15.55
C ASP A 305 2.87 8.38 15.62
N THR A 306 3.62 8.44 14.52
CA THR A 306 4.95 7.84 14.42
C THR A 306 6.01 8.57 15.23
N GLN A 307 5.75 9.82 15.63
CA GLN A 307 6.69 10.64 16.43
C GLN A 307 6.51 10.38 17.93
N GLN A 308 5.25 10.24 18.37
CA GLN A 308 4.94 10.02 19.79
C GLN A 308 4.79 8.53 20.14
N GLY A 309 4.64 7.65 19.15
CA GLY A 309 4.44 6.22 19.37
C GLY A 309 3.07 5.89 20.00
N VAL A 310 2.05 6.68 19.69
CA VAL A 310 0.70 6.56 20.28
C VAL A 310 -0.32 6.19 19.21
N TRP A 311 -1.23 5.27 19.57
CA TRP A 311 -2.38 4.91 18.76
C TRP A 311 -3.62 5.69 19.20
N LEU A 312 -4.37 6.15 18.21
CA LEU A 312 -5.68 6.76 18.33
C LEU A 312 -6.67 5.92 17.54
N GLU A 313 -7.91 5.84 17.99
CA GLU A 313 -9.02 5.24 17.25
C GLU A 313 -9.97 6.39 16.87
N GLU A 314 -10.16 6.59 15.57
CA GLU A 314 -11.01 7.65 15.04
C GLU A 314 -12.48 7.22 15.07
N ASP A 315 -12.80 6.15 14.34
CA ASP A 315 -14.15 5.61 14.22
C ASP A 315 -14.15 4.15 13.74
N ASP A 316 -15.29 3.65 13.26
CA ASP A 316 -15.50 2.30 12.72
C ASP A 316 -15.57 2.26 11.19
N THR A 317 -15.02 3.26 10.50
CA THR A 317 -15.08 3.36 9.04
C THR A 317 -14.27 2.26 8.36
N GLU A 318 -14.92 1.54 7.45
CA GLU A 318 -14.28 0.65 6.50
C GLU A 318 -13.72 1.45 5.34
N ALA A 319 -12.39 1.58 5.27
CA ALA A 319 -11.72 2.20 4.15
C ALA A 319 -11.41 1.17 3.05
N LEU A 320 -11.73 1.49 1.82
CA LEU A 320 -11.36 0.72 0.63
C LEU A 320 -9.98 1.12 0.11
N ASP A 321 -9.62 2.41 0.28
CA ASP A 321 -8.37 2.96 -0.25
C ASP A 321 -8.02 4.29 0.38
N PHE A 322 -6.75 4.65 0.34
CA PHE A 322 -6.24 5.96 0.72
C PHE A 322 -5.40 6.53 -0.41
N CYS A 323 -5.52 7.83 -0.62
CA CYS A 323 -4.73 8.54 -1.63
C CYS A 323 -4.31 9.91 -1.12
N ARG A 324 -3.02 10.24 -1.24
CA ARG A 324 -2.53 11.59 -0.95
C ARG A 324 -2.56 12.44 -2.21
N TYR A 325 -3.28 13.56 -2.18
CA TYR A 325 -3.38 14.50 -3.28
C TYR A 325 -3.39 15.95 -2.77
N ASN A 326 -2.63 16.83 -3.41
CA ASN A 326 -2.49 18.24 -3.03
C ASN A 326 -2.20 18.45 -1.53
N SER A 327 -1.31 17.64 -0.97
CA SER A 327 -0.92 17.63 0.45
C SER A 327 -1.97 17.12 1.44
N PHE A 328 -3.18 16.78 0.99
CA PHE A 328 -4.24 16.20 1.82
C PHE A 328 -4.28 14.68 1.65
N LEU A 329 -4.60 13.99 2.73
CA LEU A 329 -4.90 12.55 2.72
C LEU A 329 -6.40 12.35 2.53
N TYR A 330 -6.76 11.65 1.47
CA TYR A 330 -8.14 11.26 1.19
C TYR A 330 -8.34 9.78 1.48
N MET A 331 -9.49 9.45 2.03
CA MET A 331 -9.95 8.10 2.31
C MET A 331 -11.24 7.84 1.54
N LEU A 332 -11.30 6.73 0.82
CA LEU A 332 -12.51 6.22 0.19
C LEU A 332 -13.13 5.19 1.13
N SER A 333 -14.32 5.46 1.62
CA SER A 333 -15.10 4.56 2.46
C SER A 333 -15.87 3.53 1.62
N SER A 334 -16.25 2.41 2.25
CA SER A 334 -17.01 1.33 1.59
C SER A 334 -18.42 1.74 1.16
N ASP A 335 -19.00 2.79 1.74
CA ASP A 335 -20.27 3.39 1.33
C ASP A 335 -20.16 4.29 0.09
N GLY A 336 -18.93 4.50 -0.42
CA GLY A 336 -18.62 5.36 -1.56
C GLY A 336 -18.32 6.82 -1.19
N SER A 337 -18.34 7.18 0.09
CA SER A 337 -17.98 8.52 0.56
C SER A 337 -16.49 8.76 0.47
N LEU A 338 -16.11 9.99 0.09
CA LEU A 338 -14.72 10.45 0.04
C LEU A 338 -14.49 11.46 1.18
N TRP A 339 -13.58 11.13 2.07
CA TRP A 339 -13.20 11.94 3.23
C TRP A 339 -11.82 12.54 3.05
N SER A 340 -11.63 13.77 3.51
CA SER A 340 -10.31 14.39 3.70
C SER A 340 -9.96 14.34 5.19
N LEU A 341 -8.89 13.64 5.55
CA LEU A 341 -8.58 13.33 6.95
C LEU A 341 -7.77 14.43 7.66
N ASP A 342 -7.17 15.34 6.91
CA ASP A 342 -6.29 16.40 7.42
C ASP A 342 -6.75 17.81 7.02
N ALA A 343 -8.01 17.98 6.64
CA ALA A 343 -8.58 19.28 6.30
C ALA A 343 -9.14 19.98 7.56
N ASP A 344 -8.57 21.14 7.90
CA ASP A 344 -9.05 21.98 9.01
C ASP A 344 -10.44 22.63 8.78
N THR A 345 -11.06 22.37 7.65
CA THR A 345 -12.28 23.06 7.19
C THR A 345 -13.53 22.17 7.22
N GLY A 346 -13.52 21.09 7.99
CA GLY A 346 -14.69 20.24 8.19
C GLY A 346 -15.87 21.02 8.77
N SER A 347 -17.03 20.89 8.13
CA SER A 347 -18.28 21.50 8.62
C SER A 347 -18.95 20.70 9.72
N GLU A 348 -18.50 19.49 9.97
CA GLU A 348 -19.06 18.56 10.96
C GLU A 348 -18.39 18.72 12.31
N VAL A 349 -19.22 18.71 13.35
CA VAL A 349 -18.75 18.77 14.73
C VAL A 349 -18.53 17.34 15.20
N ILE A 350 -17.27 16.97 15.40
CA ILE A 350 -16.86 15.60 15.74
C ILE A 350 -17.09 15.33 17.22
N ASP A 351 -17.75 14.21 17.54
CA ASP A 351 -17.83 13.65 18.89
C ASP A 351 -16.52 12.89 19.19
N TRP A 352 -15.97 13.08 20.38
CA TRP A 352 -14.75 12.42 20.80
C TRP A 352 -14.83 11.89 22.23
N SER A 353 -14.04 10.87 22.54
CA SER A 353 -13.92 10.29 23.87
C SER A 353 -12.49 9.82 24.11
N ALA A 354 -11.97 10.11 25.31
CA ALA A 354 -10.66 9.65 25.76
C ALA A 354 -10.80 9.00 27.15
N THR A 355 -10.51 7.71 27.25
CA THR A 355 -10.43 6.99 28.52
C THR A 355 -8.96 6.78 28.88
N PHE A 356 -8.55 7.33 30.02
CA PHE A 356 -7.19 7.22 30.49
C PHE A 356 -6.93 5.86 31.13
N THR A 357 -5.68 5.38 31.03
CA THR A 357 -5.22 4.18 31.73
C THR A 357 -5.54 4.29 33.23
N PRO A 358 -5.96 3.20 33.87
CA PRO A 358 -6.25 3.22 35.30
C PRO A 358 -5.07 3.72 36.14
N PHE A 359 -5.34 4.61 37.09
CA PHE A 359 -4.36 5.16 37.99
C PHE A 359 -4.31 4.35 39.29
N TYR A 360 -3.16 3.81 39.58
CA TYR A 360 -2.88 3.06 40.83
C TYR A 360 -2.02 3.84 41.81
N GLU A 361 -1.47 4.99 41.40
CA GLU A 361 -0.62 5.93 42.15
C GLU A 361 0.62 5.30 42.79
N THR A 362 1.12 4.20 42.25
CA THR A 362 2.33 3.48 42.70
C THR A 362 2.39 3.15 44.19
N MET A 363 1.26 3.17 44.90
CA MET A 363 1.14 2.96 46.33
C MET A 363 0.23 1.76 46.58
N GLU A 364 0.62 0.92 47.55
CA GLU A 364 -0.26 -0.12 48.10
C GLU A 364 -1.41 0.48 48.90
N GLY A 365 -2.54 -0.21 48.95
CA GLY A 365 -3.71 0.19 49.70
C GLY A 365 -4.67 1.13 48.97
N LYS A 366 -5.88 1.24 49.53
CA LYS A 366 -6.97 2.03 48.95
C LYS A 366 -6.72 3.52 49.15
N LYS A 367 -6.96 4.28 48.09
CA LYS A 367 -6.85 5.74 48.02
C LYS A 367 -8.24 6.37 48.01
N VAL A 368 -8.33 7.59 48.54
CA VAL A 368 -9.57 8.40 48.48
C VAL A 368 -9.32 9.60 47.58
N TYR A 369 -9.89 9.61 46.40
CA TYR A 369 -9.81 10.74 45.46
C TYR A 369 -10.82 11.81 45.87
N SER A 370 -10.41 13.08 45.81
CA SER A 370 -11.24 14.20 46.24
C SER A 370 -11.51 15.22 45.17
N SER A 371 -10.62 15.35 44.19
CA SER A 371 -10.82 16.28 43.08
C SER A 371 -9.96 15.93 41.88
N LEU A 372 -10.43 16.32 40.72
CA LEU A 372 -9.73 16.32 39.43
C LEU A 372 -9.53 17.77 38.99
N TYR A 373 -8.28 18.16 38.72
CA TYR A 373 -7.95 19.48 38.18
C TYR A 373 -7.53 19.31 36.73
N LEU A 374 -8.23 19.97 35.80
CA LEU A 374 -7.99 19.90 34.37
C LEU A 374 -7.55 21.25 33.84
N ARG A 375 -6.49 21.25 33.03
CA ARG A 375 -6.11 22.36 32.14
C ARG A 375 -6.50 21.98 30.73
N PHE A 376 -7.29 22.81 30.06
CA PHE A 376 -7.82 22.52 28.75
C PHE A 376 -8.12 23.80 27.98
N GLU A 377 -8.22 23.67 26.67
CA GLU A 377 -8.76 24.68 25.76
C GLU A 377 -9.80 24.01 24.86
N LEU A 378 -11.00 24.56 24.82
CA LEU A 378 -12.08 24.15 23.95
C LEU A 378 -12.35 25.23 22.91
N GLY A 379 -12.68 24.82 21.67
CA GLY A 379 -13.10 25.70 20.60
C GLY A 379 -14.41 26.41 20.95
N GLU A 380 -14.79 27.41 20.14
CA GLU A 380 -15.88 28.35 20.45
C GLU A 380 -17.25 27.68 20.71
N LYS A 381 -17.53 26.56 20.02
CA LYS A 381 -18.80 25.79 20.19
C LYS A 381 -18.56 24.41 20.82
N ALA A 382 -17.34 24.12 21.26
CA ALA A 382 -16.98 22.83 21.83
C ALA A 382 -17.41 22.74 23.31
N TRP A 383 -17.69 21.51 23.72
CA TRP A 383 -17.94 21.19 25.12
C TRP A 383 -17.25 19.87 25.49
N MET A 384 -17.02 19.67 26.78
CA MET A 384 -16.42 18.47 27.31
C MET A 384 -17.11 18.04 28.60
N GLN A 385 -17.31 16.74 28.77
CA GLN A 385 -17.80 16.12 30.00
C GLN A 385 -16.68 15.31 30.64
N ALA A 386 -16.52 15.43 31.93
CA ALA A 386 -15.61 14.62 32.73
C ALA A 386 -16.37 13.60 33.55
N GLU A 387 -15.93 12.34 33.49
CA GLU A 387 -16.48 11.21 34.22
C GLU A 387 -15.36 10.44 34.91
N VAL A 388 -15.68 9.84 36.03
CA VAL A 388 -14.72 9.03 36.80
C VAL A 388 -15.38 7.72 37.23
N ARG A 389 -14.55 6.69 37.48
CA ARG A 389 -15.01 5.47 38.13
C ARG A 389 -13.94 4.90 39.06
N CYS A 390 -14.38 4.21 40.06
CA CYS A 390 -13.57 3.50 41.04
C CYS A 390 -13.78 1.99 40.89
N ASP A 391 -12.71 1.18 40.94
CA ASP A 391 -12.72 -0.30 41.01
C ASP A 391 -13.72 -0.99 40.05
N ASN A 392 -13.72 -0.61 38.77
CA ASN A 392 -14.66 -1.11 37.74
C ASN A 392 -16.15 -0.82 38.04
N GLY A 393 -16.45 0.14 38.90
CA GLY A 393 -17.81 0.60 39.17
C GLY A 393 -18.45 1.30 37.97
N LYS A 394 -19.60 1.93 38.18
CA LYS A 394 -20.26 2.75 37.17
C LYS A 394 -19.49 4.06 36.95
N TRP A 395 -19.50 4.57 35.73
CA TRP A 395 -19.04 5.91 35.41
C TRP A 395 -19.92 6.96 36.08
N GLU A 396 -19.30 7.91 36.75
CA GLU A 396 -19.97 9.02 37.44
C GLU A 396 -19.53 10.33 36.81
N LYS A 397 -20.48 11.11 36.29
CA LYS A 397 -20.20 12.45 35.78
C LYS A 397 -19.81 13.38 36.93
N ILE A 398 -18.69 14.07 36.78
CA ILE A 398 -18.19 15.03 37.77
C ILE A 398 -18.24 16.48 37.30
N GLY A 399 -18.46 16.71 35.99
CA GLY A 399 -18.63 18.07 35.46
C GLY A 399 -18.85 18.13 33.98
N SER A 400 -19.37 19.28 33.52
CA SER A 400 -19.38 19.71 32.11
C SER A 400 -18.56 20.98 31.99
N LEU A 401 -17.75 21.09 30.96
CA LEU A 401 -16.74 22.09 30.76
C LEU A 401 -16.94 22.80 29.42
N HIS A 402 -16.71 24.09 29.38
CA HIS A 402 -16.77 24.94 28.19
C HIS A 402 -15.62 25.96 28.24
N GLY A 403 -15.23 26.47 27.09
CA GLY A 403 -14.22 27.54 26.96
C GLY A 403 -12.80 27.07 27.34
N LYS A 404 -12.08 27.87 28.11
CA LYS A 404 -10.69 27.58 28.52
C LYS A 404 -10.60 27.42 30.03
N GLY A 405 -9.81 26.45 30.47
CA GLY A 405 -9.55 26.19 31.89
C GLY A 405 -8.13 26.50 32.28
N PRO A 406 -7.84 26.64 33.56
CA PRO A 406 -7.95 25.51 34.48
C PRO A 406 -9.27 25.43 35.24
N GLN A 407 -9.77 24.24 35.48
CA GLN A 407 -10.96 24.00 36.31
C GLN A 407 -10.74 22.84 37.31
N LEU A 408 -11.19 23.05 38.54
CA LEU A 408 -11.22 22.05 39.59
C LEU A 408 -12.61 21.38 39.60
N LEU A 409 -12.65 20.08 39.44
CA LEU A 409 -13.85 19.27 39.51
C LEU A 409 -13.86 18.46 40.79
N PRO A 410 -14.89 18.61 41.67
CA PRO A 410 -15.00 17.82 42.87
C PRO A 410 -15.35 16.38 42.55
N VAL A 411 -14.69 15.44 43.19
CA VAL A 411 -14.99 14.01 43.10
C VAL A 411 -15.61 13.55 44.39
N ARG A 412 -16.69 12.76 44.33
CA ARG A 412 -17.26 12.15 45.52
C ARG A 412 -16.22 11.20 46.16
N PRO A 413 -15.77 11.48 47.42
CA PRO A 413 -14.75 10.67 48.02
C PRO A 413 -15.17 9.22 48.22
N ARG A 414 -14.41 8.28 47.65
CA ARG A 414 -14.56 6.83 47.82
C ARG A 414 -13.21 6.19 47.93
N ARG A 415 -13.13 5.12 48.73
CA ARG A 415 -11.92 4.30 48.79
C ARG A 415 -11.89 3.35 47.59
N CYS A 416 -10.82 3.39 46.80
CA CYS A 416 -10.63 2.49 45.68
C CYS A 416 -9.14 2.17 45.46
N ASP A 417 -8.85 1.02 44.88
CA ASP A 417 -7.53 0.62 44.44
C ASP A 417 -7.13 1.31 43.17
N LYS A 418 -8.06 1.36 42.20
CA LYS A 418 -7.88 2.01 40.91
C LYS A 418 -8.90 3.11 40.68
N TYR A 419 -8.43 4.14 40.01
CA TYR A 419 -9.23 5.29 39.64
C TYR A 419 -9.08 5.52 38.13
N GLU A 420 -10.18 5.66 37.44
CA GLU A 420 -10.21 5.87 35.99
C GLU A 420 -10.92 7.16 35.66
N VAL A 421 -10.41 7.85 34.65
CA VAL A 421 -10.96 9.11 34.11
C VAL A 421 -11.37 8.90 32.67
N ARG A 422 -12.54 9.37 32.31
CA ARG A 422 -13.00 9.47 30.93
C ARG A 422 -13.39 10.91 30.64
N LEU A 423 -12.89 11.46 29.58
CA LEU A 423 -13.28 12.74 29.02
C LEU A 423 -13.98 12.48 27.70
N SER A 424 -15.14 13.08 27.49
CA SER A 424 -15.89 12.99 26.23
C SER A 424 -16.50 14.33 25.89
N GLY A 425 -16.69 14.62 24.63
CA GLY A 425 -17.18 15.93 24.22
C GLY A 425 -17.36 16.03 22.74
N GLN A 426 -17.54 17.26 22.30
CA GLN A 426 -17.78 17.59 20.90
C GLN A 426 -16.98 18.81 20.51
N GLY A 427 -16.43 18.78 19.30
CA GLY A 427 -15.64 19.87 18.71
C GLY A 427 -14.19 19.91 19.19
N ALA A 428 -13.46 20.96 18.75
CA ALA A 428 -12.03 21.11 18.99
C ALA A 428 -11.70 21.17 20.49
N CYS A 429 -10.78 20.32 20.94
CA CYS A 429 -10.35 20.18 22.33
C CYS A 429 -8.84 19.96 22.43
N ALA A 430 -8.18 20.69 23.33
CA ALA A 430 -6.82 20.43 23.75
C ALA A 430 -6.80 20.19 25.27
N ILE A 431 -6.29 19.05 25.72
CA ILE A 431 -6.10 18.72 27.13
C ILE A 431 -4.63 18.98 27.46
N LEU A 432 -4.35 20.02 28.23
CA LEU A 432 -3.00 20.51 28.53
C LEU A 432 -2.42 19.90 29.81
N GLY A 433 -3.26 19.35 30.66
CA GLY A 433 -2.81 18.69 31.89
C GLY A 433 -3.94 18.22 32.79
N MET A 434 -3.64 17.18 33.56
CA MET A 434 -4.57 16.58 34.52
C MET A 434 -3.87 16.28 35.84
N ILE A 435 -4.41 16.81 36.94
CA ILE A 435 -3.89 16.57 38.29
C ILE A 435 -5.02 15.97 39.13
N ARG A 436 -4.74 14.82 39.75
CA ARG A 436 -5.64 14.13 40.68
C ARG A 436 -5.21 14.40 42.10
N ARG A 437 -6.14 14.78 42.96
CA ARG A 437 -5.88 14.92 44.40
C ARG A 437 -6.47 13.73 45.15
N PHE A 438 -5.64 13.05 45.89
CA PHE A 438 -6.02 11.89 46.68
C PHE A 438 -5.40 11.90 48.07
N ARG A 439 -5.93 11.11 48.97
CA ARG A 439 -5.35 10.79 50.27
C ARG A 439 -5.21 9.28 50.41
N VAL A 440 -4.14 8.84 51.00
CA VAL A 440 -3.95 7.42 51.37
C VAL A 440 -4.88 7.14 52.54
N GLY A 441 -5.71 6.11 52.43
CA GLY A 441 -6.55 5.68 53.54
C GLY A 441 -5.67 5.03 54.62
N SER A 442 -5.89 5.37 55.88
CA SER A 442 -5.34 4.56 56.97
C SER A 442 -5.95 3.17 56.89
N GLU A 443 -5.14 2.13 56.95
CA GLU A 443 -5.62 0.78 57.25
C GLU A 443 -6.24 0.79 58.64
N VAL A 444 -7.54 0.48 58.74
CA VAL A 444 -8.22 0.09 59.97
C VAL A 444 -8.80 -1.27 59.73
#